data_5ffa309733b4339fc9b402a7993da4dd
#
_entry.id   5ffa309733b4339fc9b402a7993da4dd
#
_cell.length_a   1.000
_cell.length_b   1.000
_cell.length_c   1.000
_cell.angle_alpha   90.00
_cell.angle_beta   90.00
_cell.angle_gamma   90.00
#
_symmetry.space_group_name_H-M   'P 1'
#
loop_
_entity.id
_entity.type
_entity.pdbx_description
1 polymer ?
#
loop_
_entity_poly.entity_id
_entity_poly.type
_entity_poly.pdbx_seq_one_letter_code
_entity_poly.pdbx_strand_id
1 'polypeptide(L)'
;NGGVADKLVLAQTSARFGKPGSDFNKEFLGARLKPLDEGQQPADFAREVAESMLCDKSKTDVVRPAVESMSEISADHYRQVLNNLVTFDELSNLKNISIPTLCLAGDADSTAPAKGMMRMSESIPSGEFVCLPDAGHLAYLETPEAFNRALTDFFDK
;
A
#
# COMPACT_ATOMS: atom_id res chain seq x y z
N ASN A 1 -2.57 -16.58 24.07
CA ASN A 1 -3.20 -16.53 22.76
C ASN A 1 -2.21 -17.11 21.77
N GLY A 2 -2.48 -18.30 21.23
CA GLY A 2 -1.71 -18.88 20.13
C GLY A 2 -1.76 -17.91 18.96
N GLY A 3 -0.59 -17.47 18.49
CA GLY A 3 -0.50 -16.46 17.45
C GLY A 3 -1.19 -16.90 16.17
N VAL A 4 -1.90 -15.99 15.54
CA VAL A 4 -2.55 -16.23 14.24
C VAL A 4 -1.51 -16.29 13.11
N ALA A 5 -0.30 -15.76 13.34
CA ALA A 5 0.81 -15.76 12.39
C ALA A 5 2.16 -15.83 13.13
N ASP A 6 3.13 -16.49 12.51
CA ASP A 6 4.52 -16.61 13.02
C ASP A 6 5.42 -15.49 12.49
N LYS A 7 5.12 -14.94 11.32
CA LYS A 7 5.84 -13.84 10.66
C LYS A 7 4.83 -12.90 9.97
N LEU A 8 5.20 -11.64 9.81
CA LEU A 8 4.38 -10.61 9.16
C LEU A 8 5.18 -9.88 8.08
N VAL A 9 4.55 -9.62 6.96
CA VAL A 9 5.09 -8.71 5.93
C VAL A 9 4.14 -7.52 5.76
N LEU A 10 4.67 -6.34 5.90
CA LEU A 10 4.02 -5.07 5.60
C LEU A 10 4.66 -4.51 4.32
N ALA A 11 3.97 -4.69 3.19
CA ALA A 11 4.49 -4.29 1.88
C ALA A 11 3.76 -3.06 1.35
N GLN A 12 4.50 -2.06 0.87
CA GLN A 12 4.00 -0.82 0.26
C GLN A 12 2.78 -0.24 1.01
N THR A 13 2.91 -0.02 2.32
CA THR A 13 1.79 0.40 3.17
C THR A 13 2.22 1.47 4.19
N SER A 14 1.29 1.93 4.99
CA SER A 14 1.58 2.81 6.12
C SER A 14 0.71 2.42 7.32
N ALA A 15 1.19 2.70 8.53
CA ALA A 15 0.42 2.48 9.77
C ALA A 15 -0.63 3.57 10.01
N ARG A 16 -0.62 4.65 9.24
CA ARG A 16 -1.62 5.71 9.27
C ARG A 16 -1.68 6.41 7.92
N PHE A 17 -2.88 6.63 7.42
CA PHE A 17 -3.10 7.42 6.22
C PHE A 17 -3.41 8.88 6.57
N GLY A 18 -2.39 9.72 6.54
CA GLY A 18 -2.51 11.11 6.98
C GLY A 18 -2.84 11.25 8.48
N LYS A 19 -3.30 12.41 8.89
CA LYS A 19 -3.89 12.61 10.21
C LYS A 19 -5.41 12.63 10.06
N PRO A 20 -6.17 11.82 10.80
CA PRO A 20 -7.62 11.82 10.73
C PRO A 20 -8.21 13.24 10.80
N GLY A 21 -9.08 13.59 9.85
CA GLY A 21 -9.71 14.91 9.75
C GLY A 21 -8.83 16.04 9.19
N SER A 22 -7.60 15.77 8.76
CA SER A 22 -6.71 16.76 8.13
C SER A 22 -7.23 17.20 6.76
N ASP A 23 -6.75 18.36 6.30
CA ASP A 23 -7.11 18.86 4.97
C ASP A 23 -6.57 17.92 3.86
N PHE A 24 -5.40 17.30 4.07
CA PHE A 24 -4.91 16.23 3.20
C PHE A 24 -5.93 15.10 3.03
N ASN A 25 -6.53 14.59 4.12
CA ASN A 25 -7.52 13.53 4.05
C ASN A 25 -8.79 13.96 3.33
N LYS A 26 -9.23 15.21 3.55
CA LYS A 26 -10.41 15.77 2.86
C LYS A 26 -10.16 15.93 1.37
N GLU A 27 -9.01 16.47 0.98
CA GLU A 27 -8.60 16.65 -0.42
C GLU A 27 -8.46 15.31 -1.12
N PHE A 28 -7.81 14.33 -0.46
CA PHE A 28 -7.67 12.97 -0.99
C PHE A 28 -9.03 12.32 -1.25
N LEU A 29 -9.93 12.34 -0.24
CA LEU A 29 -11.29 11.80 -0.39
C LEU A 29 -12.05 12.51 -1.50
N GLY A 30 -12.03 13.84 -1.52
CA GLY A 30 -12.72 14.64 -2.54
C GLY A 30 -12.26 14.27 -3.95
N ALA A 31 -10.93 14.17 -4.18
CA ALA A 31 -10.38 13.80 -5.47
C ALA A 31 -10.74 12.36 -5.88
N ARG A 32 -10.71 11.41 -4.95
CA ARG A 32 -10.97 9.99 -5.22
C ARG A 32 -12.45 9.64 -5.33
N LEU A 33 -13.33 10.38 -4.65
CA LEU A 33 -14.79 10.14 -4.70
C LEU A 33 -15.46 10.90 -5.85
N LYS A 34 -14.85 11.98 -6.34
CA LYS A 34 -15.42 12.81 -7.41
C LYS A 34 -15.87 11.99 -8.64
N PRO A 35 -15.08 11.05 -9.23
CA PRO A 35 -15.54 10.25 -10.35
C PRO A 35 -16.81 9.46 -10.04
N LEU A 36 -16.92 8.90 -8.83
CA LEU A 36 -18.11 8.17 -8.40
C LEU A 36 -19.32 9.10 -8.24
N ASP A 37 -19.12 10.33 -7.76
CA ASP A 37 -20.19 11.32 -7.61
C ASP A 37 -20.68 11.85 -8.96
N GLU A 38 -19.84 11.75 -10.00
CA GLU A 38 -20.13 12.01 -11.40
C GLU A 38 -20.74 10.78 -12.14
N GLY A 39 -20.99 9.67 -11.43
CA GLY A 39 -21.64 8.47 -11.95
C GLY A 39 -20.72 7.44 -12.57
N GLN A 40 -19.40 7.63 -12.51
CA GLN A 40 -18.44 6.64 -12.99
C GLN A 40 -18.35 5.44 -12.03
N GLN A 41 -17.90 4.30 -12.56
CA GLN A 41 -17.59 3.11 -11.78
C GLN A 41 -16.06 2.97 -11.60
N PRO A 42 -15.57 2.23 -10.59
CA PRO A 42 -14.13 1.99 -10.44
C PRO A 42 -13.45 1.46 -11.71
N ALA A 43 -14.14 0.68 -12.53
CA ALA A 43 -13.65 0.20 -13.82
C ALA A 43 -13.29 1.33 -14.80
N ASP A 44 -13.99 2.48 -14.74
CA ASP A 44 -13.80 3.58 -15.69
C ASP A 44 -12.48 4.33 -15.46
N PHE A 45 -11.97 4.33 -14.22
CA PHE A 45 -10.74 5.03 -13.84
C PHE A 45 -9.64 4.12 -13.24
N ALA A 46 -9.86 2.78 -13.18
CA ALA A 46 -8.92 1.83 -12.61
C ALA A 46 -7.52 1.93 -13.21
N ARG A 47 -7.44 2.09 -14.54
CA ARG A 47 -6.16 2.21 -15.26
C ARG A 47 -5.38 3.44 -14.83
N GLU A 48 -6.02 4.60 -14.80
CA GLU A 48 -5.38 5.86 -14.39
C GLU A 48 -4.83 5.75 -12.95
N VAL A 49 -5.63 5.18 -12.05
CA VAL A 49 -5.21 4.95 -10.65
C VAL A 49 -4.01 4.02 -10.59
N ALA A 50 -4.04 2.87 -11.26
CA ALA A 50 -2.97 1.89 -11.24
C ALA A 50 -1.67 2.45 -11.86
N GLU A 51 -1.76 3.14 -13.01
CA GLU A 51 -0.61 3.77 -13.66
C GLU A 51 -0.01 4.89 -12.80
N SER A 52 -0.83 5.61 -12.01
CA SER A 52 -0.34 6.63 -11.07
C SER A 52 0.57 6.08 -9.98
N MET A 53 0.48 4.78 -9.68
CA MET A 53 1.22 4.08 -8.63
C MET A 53 2.56 3.50 -9.11
N LEU A 54 2.85 3.53 -10.41
CA LEU A 54 4.11 3.01 -10.97
C LEU A 54 5.28 3.96 -10.72
N CYS A 55 6.47 3.39 -10.54
CA CYS A 55 7.76 4.08 -10.63
C CYS A 55 7.99 4.54 -12.06
N ASP A 56 7.98 3.62 -13.02
CA ASP A 56 8.16 3.89 -14.44
C ASP A 56 6.80 3.98 -15.16
N LYS A 57 6.36 5.21 -15.43
CA LYS A 57 5.07 5.50 -16.10
C LYS A 57 4.99 4.97 -17.53
N SER A 58 6.08 4.51 -18.13
CA SER A 58 6.08 3.89 -19.47
C SER A 58 5.68 2.41 -19.45
N LYS A 59 5.78 1.74 -18.30
CA LYS A 59 5.48 0.31 -18.12
C LYS A 59 3.99 0.04 -17.91
N THR A 60 3.13 0.57 -18.77
CA THR A 60 1.67 0.51 -18.59
C THR A 60 1.07 -0.89 -18.70
N ASP A 61 1.78 -1.85 -19.29
CA ASP A 61 1.29 -3.23 -19.43
C ASP A 61 1.31 -4.02 -18.11
N VAL A 62 2.23 -3.66 -17.18
CA VAL A 62 2.36 -4.37 -15.89
C VAL A 62 1.15 -4.16 -14.97
N VAL A 63 0.37 -3.07 -15.16
CA VAL A 63 -0.78 -2.76 -14.29
C VAL A 63 -2.03 -3.57 -14.59
N ARG A 64 -2.05 -4.36 -15.67
CA ARG A 64 -3.25 -5.11 -16.06
C ARG A 64 -3.91 -5.87 -14.90
N PRO A 65 -3.20 -6.66 -14.07
CA PRO A 65 -3.83 -7.38 -12.96
C PRO A 65 -4.45 -6.44 -11.91
N ALA A 66 -3.82 -5.28 -11.65
CA ALA A 66 -4.35 -4.28 -10.72
C ALA A 66 -5.62 -3.61 -11.29
N VAL A 67 -5.64 -3.32 -12.59
CA VAL A 67 -6.81 -2.77 -13.29
C VAL A 67 -7.97 -3.76 -13.27
N GLU A 68 -7.72 -5.03 -13.61
CA GLU A 68 -8.73 -6.09 -13.57
C GLU A 68 -9.34 -6.21 -12.17
N SER A 69 -8.49 -6.32 -11.13
CA SER A 69 -8.93 -6.41 -9.74
C SER A 69 -9.75 -5.20 -9.29
N MET A 70 -9.30 -3.98 -9.61
CA MET A 70 -10.02 -2.76 -9.24
C MET A 70 -11.35 -2.64 -9.99
N SER A 71 -11.42 -3.11 -11.23
CA SER A 71 -12.63 -3.06 -12.07
C SER A 71 -13.77 -3.95 -11.54
N GLU A 72 -13.46 -4.95 -10.72
CA GLU A 72 -14.46 -5.81 -10.07
C GLU A 72 -15.05 -5.18 -8.79
N ILE A 73 -14.48 -4.09 -8.29
CA ILE A 73 -14.93 -3.43 -7.06
C ILE A 73 -16.17 -2.58 -7.39
N SER A 74 -17.25 -2.75 -6.63
CA SER A 74 -18.41 -1.86 -6.76
C SER A 74 -18.10 -0.44 -6.24
N ALA A 75 -18.79 0.56 -6.77
CA ALA A 75 -18.67 1.96 -6.32
C ALA A 75 -18.88 2.10 -4.81
N ASP A 76 -19.86 1.37 -4.24
CA ASP A 76 -20.15 1.40 -2.81
C ASP A 76 -19.01 0.81 -1.98
N HIS A 77 -18.42 -0.31 -2.38
CA HIS A 77 -17.26 -0.88 -1.68
C HIS A 77 -16.04 0.02 -1.79
N TYR A 78 -15.76 0.57 -2.96
CA TYR A 78 -14.66 1.52 -3.15
C TYR A 78 -14.81 2.74 -2.22
N ARG A 79 -16.02 3.29 -2.13
CA ARG A 79 -16.36 4.40 -1.24
C ARG A 79 -16.14 4.05 0.25
N GLN A 80 -16.56 2.86 0.67
CA GLN A 80 -16.37 2.37 2.03
C GLN A 80 -14.89 2.20 2.37
N VAL A 81 -14.09 1.61 1.48
CA VAL A 81 -12.64 1.43 1.66
C VAL A 81 -11.94 2.76 1.83
N LEU A 82 -12.23 3.75 0.98
CA LEU A 82 -11.61 5.09 1.09
C LEU A 82 -11.98 5.79 2.39
N ASN A 83 -13.24 5.73 2.82
CA ASN A 83 -13.67 6.33 4.08
C ASN A 83 -12.98 5.66 5.29
N ASN A 84 -12.81 4.35 5.27
CA ASN A 84 -12.08 3.63 6.31
C ASN A 84 -10.58 3.98 6.29
N LEU A 85 -9.98 4.09 5.10
CA LEU A 85 -8.56 4.41 4.95
C LEU A 85 -8.19 5.73 5.64
N VAL A 86 -8.98 6.78 5.47
CA VAL A 86 -8.67 8.11 6.03
C VAL A 86 -8.88 8.19 7.54
N THR A 87 -9.49 7.19 8.16
CA THR A 87 -9.66 7.09 9.62
C THR A 87 -8.67 6.12 10.27
N PHE A 88 -7.92 5.37 9.47
CA PHE A 88 -6.97 4.36 9.93
C PHE A 88 -5.76 4.99 10.62
N ASP A 89 -5.49 4.59 11.89
CA ASP A 89 -4.31 5.01 12.65
C ASP A 89 -3.88 3.92 13.63
N GLU A 90 -2.88 3.14 13.23
CA GLU A 90 -2.29 2.04 14.01
C GLU A 90 -0.85 2.35 14.45
N LEU A 91 -0.39 3.61 14.34
CA LEU A 91 0.98 3.98 14.70
C LEU A 91 1.36 3.58 16.13
N SER A 92 0.44 3.79 17.09
CA SER A 92 0.70 3.47 18.49
C SER A 92 0.76 1.96 18.77
N ASN A 93 0.22 1.14 17.87
CA ASN A 93 0.12 -0.30 17.98
C ASN A 93 1.31 -1.05 17.38
N LEU A 94 2.15 -0.40 16.58
CA LEU A 94 3.34 -1.02 15.97
C LEU A 94 4.26 -1.67 17.01
N LYS A 95 4.46 -1.02 18.16
CA LYS A 95 5.26 -1.55 19.28
C LYS A 95 4.73 -2.83 19.92
N ASN A 96 3.47 -3.17 19.67
CA ASN A 96 2.79 -4.37 20.19
C ASN A 96 2.94 -5.58 19.24
N ILE A 97 3.51 -5.40 18.07
CA ILE A 97 3.80 -6.48 17.13
C ILE A 97 5.02 -7.24 17.64
N SER A 98 4.81 -8.44 18.19
CA SER A 98 5.86 -9.22 18.85
C SER A 98 6.52 -10.29 17.94
N ILE A 99 6.00 -10.47 16.72
CA ILE A 99 6.53 -11.44 15.75
C ILE A 99 7.50 -10.77 14.79
N PRO A 100 8.46 -11.53 14.20
CA PRO A 100 9.33 -11.01 13.14
C PRO A 100 8.51 -10.35 12.03
N THR A 101 8.88 -9.13 11.67
CA THR A 101 8.11 -8.33 10.71
C THR A 101 9.02 -7.70 9.67
N LEU A 102 8.75 -7.93 8.40
CA LEU A 102 9.40 -7.26 7.28
C LEU A 102 8.55 -6.06 6.83
N CYS A 103 9.14 -4.86 6.83
CA CYS A 103 8.61 -3.68 6.13
C CYS A 103 9.29 -3.57 4.77
N LEU A 104 8.54 -3.83 3.69
CA LEU A 104 9.04 -3.88 2.31
C LEU A 104 8.52 -2.68 1.53
N ALA A 105 9.41 -1.81 1.07
CA ALA A 105 9.08 -0.57 0.37
C ALA A 105 9.64 -0.53 -1.05
N GLY A 106 9.04 0.25 -1.94
CA GLY A 106 9.65 0.70 -3.19
C GLY A 106 10.33 2.07 -2.99
N ASP A 107 11.49 2.29 -3.61
CA ASP A 107 12.24 3.54 -3.46
C ASP A 107 11.55 4.74 -4.12
N ALA A 108 10.74 4.48 -5.15
CA ALA A 108 9.95 5.47 -5.88
C ALA A 108 8.46 5.47 -5.50
N ASP A 109 8.06 4.78 -4.42
CA ASP A 109 6.67 4.75 -3.94
C ASP A 109 6.27 6.11 -3.35
N SER A 110 5.44 6.85 -4.09
CA SER A 110 4.88 8.13 -3.64
C SER A 110 3.61 7.96 -2.76
N THR A 111 2.98 6.79 -2.78
CA THR A 111 1.77 6.48 -2.02
C THR A 111 2.10 6.06 -0.58
N ALA A 112 3.09 5.18 -0.42
CA ALA A 112 3.63 4.75 0.88
C ALA A 112 5.16 4.94 0.89
N PRO A 113 5.66 6.16 1.05
CA PRO A 113 7.08 6.47 0.89
C PRO A 113 8.00 5.62 1.77
N ALA A 114 9.11 5.15 1.20
CA ALA A 114 10.09 4.28 1.86
C ALA A 114 10.54 4.80 3.24
N LYS A 115 10.67 6.12 3.39
CA LYS A 115 11.00 6.75 4.69
C LYS A 115 9.94 6.47 5.76
N GLY A 116 8.66 6.40 5.39
CA GLY A 116 7.57 6.05 6.30
C GLY A 116 7.67 4.58 6.72
N MET A 117 7.90 3.70 5.76
CA MET A 117 8.07 2.27 5.97
C MET A 117 9.28 1.94 6.85
N MET A 118 10.40 2.64 6.66
CA MET A 118 11.59 2.52 7.50
C MET A 118 11.27 2.88 8.96
N ARG A 119 10.57 3.99 9.21
CA ARG A 119 10.15 4.36 10.55
C ARG A 119 9.19 3.36 11.19
N MET A 120 8.34 2.73 10.39
CA MET A 120 7.48 1.65 10.89
C MET A 120 8.32 0.47 11.38
N SER A 121 9.33 0.02 10.62
CA SER A 121 10.21 -1.07 11.03
C SER A 121 10.98 -0.73 12.32
N GLU A 122 11.44 0.50 12.49
CA GLU A 122 12.09 0.98 13.72
C GLU A 122 11.16 0.98 14.94
N SER A 123 9.86 1.08 14.71
CA SER A 123 8.83 1.10 15.76
C SER A 123 8.35 -0.31 16.16
N ILE A 124 8.69 -1.34 15.39
CA ILE A 124 8.35 -2.74 15.62
C ILE A 124 9.55 -3.44 16.28
N PRO A 125 9.41 -4.09 17.45
CA PRO A 125 10.54 -4.68 18.18
C PRO A 125 11.42 -5.65 17.36
N SER A 126 10.81 -6.44 16.47
CA SER A 126 11.51 -7.36 15.55
C SER A 126 11.26 -6.95 14.09
N GLY A 127 11.30 -5.63 13.81
CA GLY A 127 11.08 -5.07 12.50
C GLY A 127 12.36 -5.06 11.65
N GLU A 128 12.26 -5.58 10.43
CA GLU A 128 13.28 -5.48 9.39
C GLU A 128 12.80 -4.54 8.28
N PHE A 129 13.72 -3.85 7.60
CA PHE A 129 13.38 -2.97 6.49
C PHE A 129 14.15 -3.37 5.24
N VAL A 130 13.42 -3.49 4.13
CA VAL A 130 13.98 -3.66 2.78
C VAL A 130 13.36 -2.63 1.85
N CYS A 131 14.20 -1.96 1.06
CA CYS A 131 13.79 -1.02 0.03
C CYS A 131 14.17 -1.58 -1.34
N LEU A 132 13.20 -1.74 -2.22
CA LEU A 132 13.39 -2.24 -3.58
C LEU A 132 13.72 -1.07 -4.50
N PRO A 133 14.82 -1.15 -5.26
CA PRO A 133 15.15 -0.12 -6.25
C PRO A 133 14.20 -0.19 -7.44
N ASP A 134 14.00 0.96 -8.10
CA ASP A 134 13.17 1.11 -9.30
C ASP A 134 11.74 0.57 -9.15
N ALA A 135 11.17 0.70 -7.94
CA ALA A 135 9.85 0.18 -7.60
C ALA A 135 8.94 1.26 -7.00
N GLY A 136 7.73 1.33 -7.52
CA GLY A 136 6.64 2.16 -6.99
C GLY A 136 5.76 1.40 -5.99
N HIS A 137 4.49 1.81 -5.91
CA HIS A 137 3.50 1.20 -5.01
C HIS A 137 3.06 -0.21 -5.43
N LEU A 138 3.23 -0.53 -6.71
CA LEU A 138 2.94 -1.86 -7.25
C LEU A 138 4.23 -2.68 -7.47
N ALA A 139 5.16 -2.63 -6.50
CA ALA A 139 6.47 -3.26 -6.59
C ALA A 139 6.42 -4.74 -6.98
N TYR A 140 5.40 -5.47 -6.53
CA TYR A 140 5.20 -6.89 -6.89
C TYR A 140 4.91 -7.11 -8.39
N LEU A 141 4.46 -6.08 -9.11
CA LEU A 141 4.26 -6.08 -10.56
C LEU A 141 5.47 -5.49 -11.30
N GLU A 142 6.10 -4.46 -10.74
CA GLU A 142 7.20 -3.73 -11.39
C GLU A 142 8.54 -4.48 -11.30
N THR A 143 8.80 -5.10 -10.15
CA THR A 143 10.07 -5.78 -9.83
C THR A 143 9.84 -7.14 -9.16
N PRO A 144 9.09 -8.09 -9.81
CA PRO A 144 8.62 -9.33 -9.18
C PRO A 144 9.76 -10.20 -8.65
N GLU A 145 10.91 -10.26 -9.35
CA GLU A 145 12.05 -11.07 -8.92
C GLU A 145 12.66 -10.53 -7.61
N ALA A 146 12.84 -9.20 -7.52
CA ALA A 146 13.38 -8.56 -6.32
C ALA A 146 12.37 -8.64 -5.16
N PHE A 147 11.08 -8.43 -5.43
CA PHE A 147 10.01 -8.55 -4.46
C PHE A 147 9.94 -9.96 -3.88
N ASN A 148 9.88 -10.98 -4.73
CA ASN A 148 9.82 -12.39 -4.31
C ASN A 148 11.09 -12.81 -3.55
N ARG A 149 12.29 -12.37 -3.98
CA ARG A 149 13.53 -12.63 -3.27
C ARG A 149 13.50 -12.07 -1.85
N ALA A 150 13.06 -10.83 -1.67
CA ALA A 150 12.94 -10.23 -0.34
C ALA A 150 12.01 -11.03 0.58
N LEU A 151 10.89 -11.54 0.05
CA LEU A 151 9.99 -12.43 0.79
C LEU A 151 10.65 -13.75 1.16
N THR A 152 11.28 -14.43 0.19
CA THR A 152 11.95 -15.72 0.41
C THR A 152 13.05 -15.57 1.45
N ASP A 153 13.94 -14.57 1.31
CA ASP A 153 15.02 -14.30 2.26
C ASP A 153 14.52 -14.04 3.69
N PHE A 154 13.33 -13.44 3.81
CA PHE A 154 12.72 -13.20 5.11
C PHE A 154 12.06 -14.47 5.70
N PHE A 155 11.38 -15.26 4.88
CA PHE A 155 10.68 -16.46 5.38
C PHE A 155 11.63 -17.61 5.68
N ASP A 156 12.79 -17.69 5.05
CA ASP A 156 13.79 -18.76 5.24
C ASP A 156 14.68 -18.56 6.49
N LYS A 157 14.62 -17.39 7.16
CA LYS A 157 15.28 -17.13 8.45
C LYS A 157 14.59 -17.85 9.60
#